data_6e58a1ae6745ed136871cbf57ca3d447
#
_entry.id   6e58a1ae6745ed136871cbf57ca3d447
#
_cell.length_a   1.000
_cell.length_b   1.000
_cell.length_c   1.000
_cell.angle_alpha   90.00
_cell.angle_beta   90.00
_cell.angle_gamma   90.00
#
_symmetry.space_group_name_H-M   'P 1'
#
loop_
_entity.id
_entity.type
_entity.pdbx_description
1 polymer ?
#
loop_
_entity_poly.entity_id
_entity_poly.type
_entity_poly.pdbx_seq_one_letter_code
_entity_poly.pdbx_strand_id
1 'polypeptide(L)'
;MTGGLEQKSAAAQGAAQRPQWLRTAGLVCKIVLAVLAGLLLVYDAYMIAARLSGKPMPRFLGVASAVVVSGSMEPEIGVGDFIVTAARSEYEVGDIVTYIGPDGVSTTHRIVAKFGQQYVVQGDANNAPDTFRPSAENIIGKVVLVLPGFGNFAAFLQTPLGIFVVVAAAVVLWLLIDLFSSPRKKRS
;
A
#
# COMPACT_ATOMS: atom_id res chain seq x y z
N MET A 1 -14.64 -63.95 -24.53
CA MET A 1 -15.30 -62.74 -23.89
C MET A 1 -14.45 -62.05 -22.84
N THR A 2 -13.14 -61.95 -23.02
CA THR A 2 -12.20 -61.38 -22.02
C THR A 2 -11.61 -60.03 -22.42
N GLY A 3 -11.76 -59.57 -23.68
CA GLY A 3 -11.16 -58.32 -24.15
C GLY A 3 -11.83 -57.00 -23.71
N GLY A 4 -13.07 -57.08 -23.21
CA GLY A 4 -13.82 -55.88 -22.82
C GLY A 4 -13.53 -55.36 -21.41
N LEU A 5 -12.98 -56.19 -20.55
CA LEU A 5 -12.66 -55.83 -19.17
C LEU A 5 -11.27 -55.19 -19.06
N GLU A 6 -10.33 -55.58 -19.90
CA GLU A 6 -8.97 -54.97 -19.95
C GLU A 6 -8.99 -53.58 -20.56
N GLN A 7 -9.80 -53.32 -21.59
CA GLN A 7 -9.97 -51.99 -22.16
C GLN A 7 -10.62 -50.99 -21.19
N LYS A 8 -11.56 -51.45 -20.34
CA LYS A 8 -12.13 -50.59 -19.28
C LYS A 8 -11.13 -50.27 -18.16
N SER A 9 -10.23 -51.20 -17.86
CA SER A 9 -9.17 -51.00 -16.87
C SER A 9 -8.12 -49.96 -17.35
N ALA A 10 -7.71 -50.03 -18.60
CA ALA A 10 -6.74 -49.10 -19.20
C ALA A 10 -7.31 -47.66 -19.33
N ALA A 11 -8.63 -47.57 -19.65
CA ALA A 11 -9.29 -46.24 -19.71
C ALA A 11 -9.49 -45.58 -18.32
N ALA A 12 -9.52 -46.38 -17.24
CA ALA A 12 -9.66 -45.89 -15.87
C ALA A 12 -8.33 -45.33 -15.29
N GLN A 13 -7.20 -45.78 -15.83
CA GLN A 13 -5.86 -45.34 -15.37
C GLN A 13 -5.39 -44.03 -16.02
N GLY A 14 -6.08 -43.52 -17.04
CA GLY A 14 -5.72 -42.31 -17.79
C GLY A 14 -6.26 -41.00 -17.19
N ALA A 15 -6.82 -40.98 -15.97
CA ALA A 15 -7.15 -39.73 -15.30
C ALA A 15 -5.84 -39.04 -14.86
N ALA A 16 -5.31 -38.22 -15.74
CA ALA A 16 -4.08 -37.47 -15.51
C ALA A 16 -4.10 -36.83 -14.11
N GLN A 17 -3.36 -37.42 -13.18
CA GLN A 17 -3.10 -36.82 -11.87
C GLN A 17 -2.37 -35.53 -12.12
N ARG A 18 -3.01 -34.41 -11.77
CA ARG A 18 -2.33 -33.10 -11.86
C ARG A 18 -1.01 -33.18 -11.12
N PRO A 19 0.10 -32.70 -11.70
CA PRO A 19 1.42 -32.80 -11.09
C PRO A 19 1.42 -32.14 -9.70
N GLN A 20 2.11 -32.77 -8.77
CA GLN A 20 2.15 -32.34 -7.35
C GLN A 20 2.56 -30.86 -7.19
N TRP A 21 3.45 -30.37 -8.08
CA TRP A 21 3.88 -28.97 -8.05
C TRP A 21 2.76 -27.95 -8.22
N LEU A 22 1.71 -28.25 -9.01
CA LEU A 22 0.52 -27.37 -9.15
C LEU A 22 -0.28 -27.28 -7.84
N ARG A 23 -0.36 -28.36 -7.10
CA ARG A 23 -1.04 -28.37 -5.79
C ARG A 23 -0.24 -27.58 -4.75
N THR A 24 1.07 -27.76 -4.73
CA THR A 24 1.97 -27.02 -3.85
C THR A 24 1.97 -25.53 -4.19
N ALA A 25 2.04 -25.18 -5.48
CA ALA A 25 1.96 -23.78 -5.92
C ALA A 25 0.62 -23.12 -5.51
N GLY A 26 -0.49 -23.83 -5.67
CA GLY A 26 -1.81 -23.34 -5.22
C GLY A 26 -1.87 -23.11 -3.71
N LEU A 27 -1.31 -24.03 -2.91
CA LEU A 27 -1.24 -23.86 -1.46
C LEU A 27 -0.37 -22.66 -1.06
N VAL A 28 0.82 -22.53 -1.63
CA VAL A 28 1.73 -21.39 -1.39
C VAL A 28 1.04 -20.08 -1.74
N CYS A 29 0.37 -20.01 -2.89
CA CYS A 29 -0.35 -18.81 -3.31
C CYS A 29 -1.47 -18.43 -2.31
N LYS A 30 -2.22 -19.39 -1.79
CA LYS A 30 -3.24 -19.18 -0.76
C LYS A 30 -2.65 -18.67 0.55
N ILE A 31 -1.52 -19.24 0.99
CA ILE A 31 -0.83 -18.80 2.21
C ILE A 31 -0.36 -17.35 2.03
N VAL A 32 0.27 -17.03 0.90
CA VAL A 32 0.74 -15.67 0.60
C VAL A 32 -0.43 -14.69 0.61
N LEU A 33 -1.55 -15.02 -0.05
CA LEU A 33 -2.76 -14.19 -0.05
C LEU A 33 -3.31 -13.96 1.37
N ALA A 34 -3.39 -15.02 2.18
CA ALA A 34 -3.87 -14.90 3.56
C ALA A 34 -2.96 -14.02 4.42
N VAL A 35 -1.64 -14.17 4.27
CA VAL A 35 -0.66 -13.33 4.98
C VAL A 35 -0.77 -11.88 4.55
N LEU A 36 -0.85 -11.59 3.23
CA LEU A 36 -0.99 -10.23 2.73
C LEU A 36 -2.30 -9.57 3.20
N ALA A 37 -3.41 -10.30 3.14
CA ALA A 37 -4.70 -9.81 3.65
C ALA A 37 -4.64 -9.55 5.17
N GLY A 38 -4.02 -10.42 5.95
CA GLY A 38 -3.82 -10.22 7.39
C GLY A 38 -2.96 -8.99 7.70
N LEU A 39 -1.86 -8.81 6.99
CA LEU A 39 -0.99 -7.63 7.13
C LEU A 39 -1.73 -6.33 6.78
N LEU A 40 -2.54 -6.34 5.72
CA LEU A 40 -3.37 -5.20 5.33
C LEU A 40 -4.35 -4.82 6.44
N LEU A 41 -5.08 -5.80 6.98
CA LEU A 41 -6.03 -5.56 8.07
C LEU A 41 -5.35 -5.02 9.34
N VAL A 42 -4.17 -5.53 9.69
CA VAL A 42 -3.38 -5.02 10.82
C VAL A 42 -2.94 -3.57 10.56
N TYR A 43 -2.49 -3.27 9.35
CA TYR A 43 -2.12 -1.92 8.95
C TYR A 43 -3.32 -0.97 9.03
N ASP A 44 -4.48 -1.35 8.49
CA ASP A 44 -5.70 -0.53 8.52
C ASP A 44 -6.17 -0.28 9.96
N ALA A 45 -6.17 -1.32 10.81
CA ALA A 45 -6.51 -1.19 12.23
C ALA A 45 -5.55 -0.22 12.96
N TYR A 46 -4.25 -0.30 12.67
CA TYR A 46 -3.26 0.64 13.20
C TYR A 46 -3.54 2.07 12.73
N MET A 47 -3.81 2.28 11.44
CA MET A 47 -4.09 3.61 10.88
C MET A 47 -5.36 4.22 11.46
N ILE A 48 -6.42 3.42 11.65
CA ILE A 48 -7.65 3.85 12.30
C ILE A 48 -7.39 4.25 13.75
N ALA A 49 -6.72 3.41 14.53
CA ALA A 49 -6.39 3.68 15.92
C ALA A 49 -5.52 4.94 16.07
N ALA A 50 -4.54 5.14 15.19
CA ALA A 50 -3.68 6.30 15.19
C ALA A 50 -4.43 7.60 14.86
N ARG A 51 -5.38 7.56 13.91
CA ARG A 51 -6.26 8.69 13.60
C ARG A 51 -7.18 9.05 14.76
N LEU A 52 -7.79 8.04 15.41
CA LEU A 52 -8.62 8.23 16.59
C LEU A 52 -7.82 8.80 17.77
N SER A 53 -6.52 8.57 17.83
CA SER A 53 -5.60 9.15 18.83
C SER A 53 -5.16 10.58 18.50
N GLY A 54 -5.76 11.23 17.50
CA GLY A 54 -5.50 12.62 17.13
C GLY A 54 -4.18 12.86 16.40
N LYS A 55 -3.54 11.82 15.86
CA LYS A 55 -2.32 11.97 15.05
C LYS A 55 -2.72 12.34 13.62
N PRO A 56 -2.39 13.56 13.13
CA PRO A 56 -2.82 14.01 11.80
C PRO A 56 -2.21 13.18 10.67
N MET A 57 -1.00 12.67 10.88
CA MET A 57 -0.29 11.84 9.92
C MET A 57 0.47 10.72 10.65
N PRO A 58 -0.17 9.55 10.85
CA PRO A 58 0.48 8.44 11.54
C PRO A 58 1.64 7.87 10.72
N ARG A 59 2.72 7.49 11.44
CA ARG A 59 3.90 6.83 10.85
C ARG A 59 3.87 5.34 11.19
N PHE A 60 4.12 4.53 10.21
CA PHE A 60 4.35 3.10 10.41
C PHE A 60 5.79 2.77 10.05
N LEU A 61 6.58 2.29 11.01
CA LEU A 61 8.02 2.01 10.85
C LEU A 61 8.82 3.19 10.28
N GLY A 62 8.48 4.42 10.69
CA GLY A 62 9.16 5.64 10.21
C GLY A 62 8.69 6.13 8.83
N VAL A 63 7.71 5.46 8.23
CA VAL A 63 7.13 5.81 6.92
C VAL A 63 5.74 6.37 7.13
N ALA A 64 5.40 7.44 6.41
CA ALA A 64 4.04 7.96 6.32
C ALA A 64 3.66 8.19 4.86
N SER A 65 2.36 8.32 4.60
CA SER A 65 1.85 8.58 3.26
C SER A 65 0.72 9.59 3.29
N ALA A 66 0.58 10.36 2.22
CA ALA A 66 -0.49 11.33 2.05
C ALA A 66 -0.93 11.44 0.59
N VAL A 67 -2.14 11.97 0.41
CA VAL A 67 -2.63 12.43 -0.89
C VAL A 67 -2.44 13.94 -0.93
N VAL A 68 -1.86 14.44 -2.01
CA VAL A 68 -1.62 15.87 -2.23
C VAL A 68 -2.93 16.55 -2.63
N VAL A 69 -3.29 17.60 -1.89
CA VAL A 69 -4.58 18.31 -2.06
C VAL A 69 -4.40 19.76 -2.54
N SER A 70 -3.17 20.25 -2.67
CA SER A 70 -2.87 21.60 -3.15
C SER A 70 -1.76 21.61 -4.18
N GLY A 71 -1.74 22.60 -5.07
CA GLY A 71 -0.74 22.74 -6.12
C GLY A 71 0.54 23.50 -5.68
N SER A 72 0.80 23.66 -4.38
CA SER A 72 1.96 24.43 -3.90
C SER A 72 3.32 23.84 -4.31
N MET A 73 3.35 22.57 -4.68
CA MET A 73 4.56 21.86 -5.12
C MET A 73 4.61 21.59 -6.63
N GLU A 74 3.67 22.16 -7.39
CA GLU A 74 3.72 22.06 -8.86
C GLU A 74 4.95 22.77 -9.42
N PRO A 75 5.54 22.25 -10.51
CA PRO A 75 5.12 21.06 -11.27
C PRO A 75 5.65 19.73 -10.73
N GLU A 76 6.48 19.73 -9.69
CA GLU A 76 7.17 18.53 -9.17
C GLU A 76 6.19 17.52 -8.56
N ILE A 77 5.21 18.01 -7.78
CA ILE A 77 4.18 17.19 -7.16
C ILE A 77 2.83 17.90 -7.36
N GLY A 78 1.90 17.23 -8.05
CA GLY A 78 0.60 17.77 -8.42
C GLY A 78 -0.53 17.38 -7.46
N VAL A 79 -1.66 18.06 -7.61
CA VAL A 79 -2.90 17.71 -6.90
C VAL A 79 -3.36 16.30 -7.32
N GLY A 80 -3.70 15.47 -6.34
CA GLY A 80 -4.12 14.09 -6.58
C GLY A 80 -2.97 13.08 -6.62
N ASP A 81 -1.72 13.53 -6.46
CA ASP A 81 -0.58 12.63 -6.31
C ASP A 81 -0.60 11.95 -4.94
N PHE A 82 -0.07 10.74 -4.89
CA PHE A 82 0.17 10.02 -3.65
C PHE A 82 1.66 10.07 -3.32
N ILE A 83 2.00 10.56 -2.14
CA ILE A 83 3.37 10.67 -1.68
C ILE A 83 3.65 9.71 -0.53
N VAL A 84 4.87 9.19 -0.50
CA VAL A 84 5.41 8.44 0.63
C VAL A 84 6.60 9.20 1.20
N THR A 85 6.59 9.39 2.51
CA THR A 85 7.65 10.08 3.25
C THR A 85 8.34 9.11 4.20
N ALA A 86 9.67 9.28 4.36
CA ALA A 86 10.45 8.50 5.32
C ALA A 86 11.16 9.44 6.30
N ALA A 87 11.04 9.13 7.59
CA ALA A 87 11.73 9.86 8.65
C ALA A 87 13.25 9.73 8.49
N ARG A 88 13.96 10.83 8.75
CA ARG A 88 15.43 10.92 8.74
C ARG A 88 15.89 11.60 10.02
N SER A 89 17.15 11.36 10.40
CA SER A 89 17.80 12.06 11.51
C SER A 89 18.15 13.50 11.14
N GLU A 90 18.47 13.75 9.87
CA GLU A 90 18.79 15.06 9.32
C GLU A 90 18.21 15.24 7.93
N TYR A 91 18.01 16.49 7.54
CA TYR A 91 17.49 16.89 6.24
C TYR A 91 18.40 17.95 5.63
N GLU A 92 18.45 17.99 4.31
CA GLU A 92 19.33 18.87 3.54
C GLU A 92 18.53 19.88 2.71
N VAL A 93 19.20 20.97 2.31
CA VAL A 93 18.63 21.91 1.35
C VAL A 93 18.38 21.20 0.02
N GLY A 94 17.19 21.38 -0.53
CA GLY A 94 16.71 20.68 -1.70
C GLY A 94 15.79 19.49 -1.39
N ASP A 95 15.79 18.98 -0.15
CA ASP A 95 14.87 17.93 0.24
C ASP A 95 13.42 18.41 0.25
N ILE A 96 12.52 17.62 -0.31
CA ILE A 96 11.08 17.83 -0.16
C ILE A 96 10.66 17.11 1.12
N VAL A 97 10.10 17.84 2.07
CA VAL A 97 9.72 17.32 3.39
C VAL A 97 8.26 17.59 3.68
N THR A 98 7.62 16.65 4.37
CA THR A 98 6.30 16.87 4.96
C THR A 98 6.47 17.16 6.44
N TYR A 99 5.88 18.23 6.92
CA TYR A 99 5.92 18.68 8.33
C TYR A 99 4.53 19.04 8.84
N ILE A 100 4.38 19.13 10.16
CA ILE A 100 3.15 19.59 10.81
C ILE A 100 3.35 21.04 11.21
N GLY A 101 2.47 21.91 10.69
CA GLY A 101 2.40 23.32 11.05
C GLY A 101 1.83 23.55 12.46
N PRO A 102 1.89 24.81 12.97
CA PRO A 102 1.31 25.18 14.26
C PRO A 102 -0.23 24.99 14.32
N ASP A 103 -0.87 25.00 13.17
CA ASP A 103 -2.31 24.77 12.97
C ASP A 103 -2.69 23.28 12.97
N GLY A 104 -1.69 22.38 13.10
CA GLY A 104 -1.88 20.94 13.05
C GLY A 104 -2.05 20.39 11.62
N VAL A 105 -1.91 21.23 10.60
CA VAL A 105 -2.01 20.81 9.19
C VAL A 105 -0.68 20.24 8.71
N SER A 106 -0.75 19.15 7.95
CA SER A 106 0.42 18.58 7.27
C SER A 106 0.68 19.32 5.96
N THR A 107 1.87 19.87 5.81
CA THR A 107 2.33 20.62 4.64
C THR A 107 3.55 19.93 4.03
N THR A 108 3.62 19.89 2.71
CA THR A 108 4.78 19.31 1.99
C THR A 108 5.41 20.39 1.16
N HIS A 109 6.65 20.78 1.51
CA HIS A 109 7.41 21.83 0.83
C HIS A 109 8.89 21.45 0.73
N ARG A 110 9.65 22.20 -0.07
CA ARG A 110 11.08 22.02 -0.28
C ARG A 110 11.87 22.84 0.75
N ILE A 111 12.92 22.27 1.31
CA ILE A 111 13.88 23.00 2.12
C ILE A 111 14.73 23.89 1.20
N VAL A 112 14.63 25.21 1.39
CA VAL A 112 15.38 26.19 0.61
C VAL A 112 16.58 26.76 1.37
N ALA A 113 16.56 26.69 2.71
CA ALA A 113 17.69 27.06 3.55
C ALA A 113 17.65 26.37 4.92
N LYS A 114 18.79 26.33 5.62
CA LYS A 114 18.90 25.85 7.00
C LYS A 114 19.37 27.03 7.88
N PHE A 115 18.68 27.22 9.01
CA PHE A 115 19.03 28.25 9.98
C PHE A 115 19.13 27.66 11.39
N GLY A 116 20.34 27.33 11.79
CA GLY A 116 20.58 26.57 13.03
C GLY A 116 19.93 25.18 12.95
N GLN A 117 19.01 24.90 13.87
CA GLN A 117 18.25 23.65 13.90
C GLN A 117 16.89 23.74 13.18
N GLN A 118 16.58 24.85 12.55
CA GLN A 118 15.35 25.10 11.84
C GLN A 118 15.58 25.09 10.32
N TYR A 119 14.55 24.69 9.60
CA TYR A 119 14.54 24.67 8.14
C TYR A 119 13.65 25.78 7.60
N VAL A 120 14.13 26.50 6.59
CA VAL A 120 13.29 27.40 5.80
C VAL A 120 12.73 26.58 4.67
N VAL A 121 11.40 26.50 4.57
CA VAL A 121 10.70 25.68 3.59
C VAL A 121 9.85 26.57 2.68
N GLN A 122 9.69 26.14 1.42
CA GLN A 122 8.91 26.86 0.42
C GLN A 122 8.28 25.86 -0.56
N GLY A 123 7.03 26.08 -0.93
CA GLY A 123 6.40 25.36 -2.03
C GLY A 123 7.02 25.79 -3.37
N ASP A 124 7.23 24.84 -4.27
CA ASP A 124 7.88 25.09 -5.56
C ASP A 124 7.07 26.11 -6.43
N ALA A 125 5.74 26.14 -6.26
CA ALA A 125 4.87 27.11 -6.91
C ALA A 125 4.63 28.41 -6.09
N ASN A 126 5.19 28.53 -4.89
CA ASN A 126 4.98 29.68 -4.01
C ASN A 126 5.99 30.79 -4.30
N ASN A 127 5.55 32.03 -4.18
CA ASN A 127 6.42 33.21 -4.40
C ASN A 127 7.30 33.57 -3.19
N ALA A 128 7.06 32.97 -2.03
CA ALA A 128 7.78 33.27 -0.79
C ALA A 128 7.91 32.04 0.09
N PRO A 129 8.96 31.97 0.92
CA PRO A 129 9.08 30.91 1.94
C PRO A 129 7.95 30.99 2.97
N ASP A 130 7.68 29.86 3.61
CA ASP A 130 6.72 29.76 4.70
C ASP A 130 7.17 30.58 5.90
N THR A 131 6.21 31.17 6.61
CA THR A 131 6.48 31.91 7.85
C THR A 131 6.90 30.99 8.99
N PHE A 132 6.37 29.78 9.02
CA PHE A 132 6.75 28.76 9.98
C PHE A 132 8.03 28.04 9.52
N ARG A 133 8.97 27.89 10.44
CA ARG A 133 10.24 27.19 10.22
C ARG A 133 10.25 25.90 11.03
N PRO A 134 9.96 24.73 10.41
CA PRO A 134 9.98 23.47 11.12
C PRO A 134 11.39 23.12 11.61
N SER A 135 11.49 22.52 12.79
CA SER A 135 12.64 21.75 13.24
C SER A 135 12.52 20.29 12.81
N ALA A 136 13.56 19.48 13.00
CA ALA A 136 13.53 18.06 12.69
C ALA A 136 12.37 17.32 13.41
N GLU A 137 11.96 17.78 14.59
CA GLU A 137 10.85 17.22 15.37
C GLU A 137 9.47 17.44 14.71
N ASN A 138 9.31 18.57 14.01
CA ASN A 138 8.07 18.89 13.31
C ASN A 138 7.98 18.15 11.97
N ILE A 139 9.12 17.72 11.42
CA ILE A 139 9.17 17.04 10.12
C ILE A 139 8.75 15.59 10.28
N ILE A 140 7.74 15.17 9.53
CA ILE A 140 7.26 13.80 9.44
C ILE A 140 8.25 12.93 8.67
N GLY A 141 8.78 13.45 7.56
CA GLY A 141 9.78 12.77 6.76
C GLY A 141 10.06 13.47 5.44
N LYS A 142 11.13 13.01 4.77
CA LYS A 142 11.48 13.37 3.40
C LYS A 142 10.60 12.58 2.45
N VAL A 143 10.08 13.20 1.40
CA VAL A 143 9.40 12.54 0.29
C VAL A 143 10.40 11.64 -0.42
N VAL A 144 10.12 10.35 -0.46
CA VAL A 144 10.98 9.32 -1.08
C VAL A 144 10.33 8.68 -2.30
N LEU A 145 9.01 8.83 -2.46
CA LEU A 145 8.28 8.31 -3.60
C LEU A 145 7.09 9.22 -3.89
N VAL A 146 6.88 9.53 -5.16
CA VAL A 146 5.68 10.20 -5.69
C VAL A 146 5.05 9.26 -6.71
N LEU A 147 3.75 9.00 -6.58
CA LEU A 147 2.94 8.25 -7.52
C LEU A 147 1.91 9.18 -8.13
N PRO A 148 2.15 9.72 -9.34
CA PRO A 148 1.29 10.69 -9.97
C PRO A 148 -0.14 10.15 -10.19
N GLY A 149 -1.15 10.94 -9.79
CA GLY A 149 -2.57 10.62 -9.97
C GLY A 149 -3.10 9.43 -9.15
N PHE A 150 -2.25 8.78 -8.33
CA PHE A 150 -2.63 7.60 -7.56
C PHE A 150 -3.42 7.93 -6.28
N GLY A 151 -3.55 9.19 -5.93
CA GLY A 151 -4.15 9.65 -4.68
C GLY A 151 -5.59 9.21 -4.49
N ASN A 152 -6.43 9.34 -5.52
CA ASN A 152 -7.83 8.92 -5.44
C ASN A 152 -7.99 7.42 -5.21
N PHE A 153 -7.16 6.61 -5.86
CA PHE A 153 -7.16 5.17 -5.64
C PHE A 153 -6.67 4.81 -4.23
N ALA A 154 -5.59 5.43 -3.77
CA ALA A 154 -5.08 5.24 -2.41
C ALA A 154 -6.10 5.67 -1.34
N ALA A 155 -6.77 6.79 -1.56
CA ALA A 155 -7.85 7.25 -0.68
C ALA A 155 -9.02 6.27 -0.66
N PHE A 156 -9.43 5.75 -1.83
CA PHE A 156 -10.49 4.74 -1.92
C PHE A 156 -10.15 3.49 -1.12
N LEU A 157 -8.92 2.97 -1.22
CA LEU A 157 -8.49 1.77 -0.48
C LEU A 157 -8.58 1.95 1.05
N GLN A 158 -8.53 3.19 1.55
CA GLN A 158 -8.66 3.51 2.98
C GLN A 158 -10.12 3.71 3.43
N THR A 159 -11.09 3.62 2.52
CA THR A 159 -12.51 3.66 2.87
C THR A 159 -13.02 2.28 3.30
N PRO A 160 -14.09 2.20 4.12
CA PRO A 160 -14.72 0.92 4.45
C PRO A 160 -15.12 0.11 3.20
N LEU A 161 -15.59 0.80 2.15
CA LEU A 161 -15.94 0.16 0.88
C LEU A 161 -14.69 -0.38 0.15
N GLY A 162 -13.61 0.39 0.12
CA GLY A 162 -12.34 -0.04 -0.49
C GLY A 162 -11.76 -1.27 0.21
N ILE A 163 -11.75 -1.27 1.54
CA ILE A 163 -11.33 -2.42 2.35
C ILE A 163 -12.20 -3.64 2.02
N PHE A 164 -13.53 -3.46 2.00
CA PHE A 164 -14.46 -4.53 1.64
C PHE A 164 -14.18 -5.10 0.24
N VAL A 165 -13.96 -4.24 -0.75
CA VAL A 165 -13.66 -4.66 -2.13
C VAL A 165 -12.36 -5.46 -2.20
N VAL A 166 -11.30 -5.04 -1.51
CA VAL A 166 -10.02 -5.76 -1.47
C VAL A 166 -10.18 -7.13 -0.82
N VAL A 167 -10.87 -7.21 0.32
CA VAL A 167 -11.14 -8.49 1.01
C VAL A 167 -11.99 -9.41 0.15
N ALA A 168 -13.07 -8.89 -0.47
CA ALA A 168 -13.92 -9.67 -1.37
C ALA A 168 -13.13 -10.20 -2.58
N ALA A 169 -12.29 -9.37 -3.20
CA ALA A 169 -11.42 -9.79 -4.30
C ALA A 169 -10.44 -10.89 -3.87
N ALA A 170 -9.85 -10.79 -2.69
CA ALA A 170 -8.96 -11.81 -2.13
C ALA A 170 -9.70 -13.14 -1.90
N VAL A 171 -10.92 -13.10 -1.39
CA VAL A 171 -11.78 -14.30 -1.22
C VAL A 171 -12.14 -14.92 -2.55
N VAL A 172 -12.55 -14.12 -3.54
CA VAL A 172 -12.85 -14.61 -4.88
C VAL A 172 -11.63 -15.27 -5.52
N LEU A 173 -10.48 -14.65 -5.43
CA LEU A 173 -9.22 -15.20 -5.94
C LEU A 173 -8.87 -16.51 -5.22
N TRP A 174 -9.06 -16.58 -3.91
CA TRP A 174 -8.89 -17.81 -3.13
C TRP A 174 -9.79 -18.95 -3.65
N LEU A 175 -11.08 -18.66 -3.86
CA LEU A 175 -12.05 -19.63 -4.37
C LEU A 175 -11.70 -20.08 -5.79
N LEU A 176 -11.24 -19.17 -6.66
CA LEU A 176 -10.78 -19.51 -8.00
C LEU A 176 -9.55 -20.44 -7.93
N ILE A 177 -8.56 -20.12 -7.11
CA ILE A 177 -7.40 -21.00 -6.90
C ILE A 177 -7.86 -22.38 -6.41
N ASP A 178 -8.86 -22.42 -5.51
CA ASP A 178 -9.40 -23.70 -5.01
C ASP A 178 -10.08 -24.50 -6.11
N LEU A 179 -10.92 -23.87 -6.91
CA LEU A 179 -11.62 -24.50 -8.03
C LEU A 179 -10.64 -25.09 -9.06
N PHE A 180 -9.56 -24.37 -9.37
CA PHE A 180 -8.55 -24.83 -10.32
C PHE A 180 -7.54 -25.82 -9.70
N SER A 181 -7.34 -25.81 -8.38
CA SER A 181 -6.37 -26.66 -7.67
C SER A 181 -7.00 -27.95 -7.14
N SER A 182 -8.31 -27.99 -6.89
CA SER A 182 -9.01 -29.16 -6.35
C SER A 182 -9.14 -30.29 -7.39
N PRO A 183 -8.85 -31.53 -7.01
CA PRO A 183 -9.10 -32.67 -7.88
C PRO A 183 -10.62 -32.86 -8.08
N ARG A 184 -11.08 -32.96 -9.33
CA ARG A 184 -12.48 -33.31 -9.63
C ARG A 184 -12.80 -34.62 -8.95
N LYS A 185 -13.60 -34.61 -7.88
CA LYS A 185 -14.16 -35.78 -7.25
C LYS A 185 -15.11 -36.43 -8.27
N LYS A 186 -14.76 -37.61 -8.83
CA LYS A 186 -15.69 -38.40 -9.62
C LYS A 186 -16.90 -38.69 -8.73
N ARG A 187 -18.09 -38.20 -9.12
CA ARG A 187 -19.34 -38.72 -8.59
C ARG A 187 -19.47 -40.18 -9.08
N SER A 188 -19.44 -41.11 -8.14
CA SER A 188 -19.82 -42.51 -8.34
C SER A 188 -21.33 -42.60 -8.50
#